data_7f7a2e9895373ed822e5e1a43cdcbcbe
#
_entry.id   7f7a2e9895373ed822e5e1a43cdcbcbe
#
_cell.length_a   1.000
_cell.length_b   1.000
_cell.length_c   1.000
_cell.angle_alpha   90.00
_cell.angle_beta   90.00
_cell.angle_gamma   90.00
#
_symmetry.space_group_name_H-M   'P 1'
#
loop_
_entity.id
_entity.type
_entity.pdbx_description
1 polymer ?
#
loop_
_entity_poly.entity_id
_entity_poly.type
_entity_poly.pdbx_seq_one_letter_code
_entity_poly.pdbx_strand_id
1 'polypeptide(L)'
;MRGLMMDKPLLISSLLDYAAKYHGDTEIVSRTVEGPIHRYTYADAEIRAKKLAKALQALGIEAGDRVATLAWNGFRHYELYYGVSGMGAICHMINPRLFAAQIAYIMNHAEDTLVFADLTFLSLLEEIAPEVGTVKGFVIMTDEANMPETALPNVYCYETLLAVQDDDYDWPQFDEYTASSMCYSSGTTGNPKGVLYSHRSTVLHAWSAATPDMLGIAARDAVLPVVPMFHVNAWGLPYTATMVGAKLVMPGMRMDGESLHELINDEGVTFSAAVPTIWLGLLDYLEKSGKKVPSFERCVIGGSATPRAMILEMEEKYDVNVIHAWGMTEMSPLGTANWPKNGMGDETDDQRIDRRVKQGRPCYGVDMKIVNDADESLPEDGEAFGELKARGFWVCSDYYRGEGESHDADGWFATGDVSTIDSDGYMQVTDRSKDVIKSGGEWIGSIELENIAVGHPGVFEAAVVGVTHPKWDERPLLVVVRNEGSEVTREDLLAYYEGKVAKWWIPDDVAFVDELPHTATGKLLKMDLRDRFADYKLPTA
;
A
#
# COMPACT_ATOMS: atom_id res chain seq x y z
N MET A 1 -19.91 32.37 -15.83
CA MET A 1 -20.90 32.44 -14.72
C MET A 1 -20.57 31.30 -13.75
N ARG A 2 -20.37 31.60 -12.47
CA ARG A 2 -20.12 30.54 -11.43
C ARG A 2 -21.45 29.81 -11.14
N GLY A 3 -21.39 28.50 -10.90
CA GLY A 3 -22.57 27.74 -10.44
C GLY A 3 -23.03 28.19 -9.07
N LEU A 4 -24.32 27.99 -8.77
CA LEU A 4 -24.97 28.46 -7.53
C LEU A 4 -25.14 27.32 -6.51
N MET A 5 -24.16 26.43 -6.42
CA MET A 5 -24.09 25.39 -5.39
C MET A 5 -23.33 25.90 -4.16
N MET A 6 -23.64 25.31 -3.00
CA MET A 6 -22.93 25.65 -1.76
C MET A 6 -21.43 25.38 -1.91
N ASP A 7 -20.63 26.29 -1.35
CA ASP A 7 -19.17 26.21 -1.29
C ASP A 7 -18.77 25.57 0.04
N LYS A 8 -18.91 24.23 0.12
CA LYS A 8 -18.52 23.44 1.30
C LYS A 8 -17.23 22.70 0.99
N PRO A 9 -16.15 22.93 1.74
CA PRO A 9 -14.87 22.29 1.47
C PRO A 9 -14.92 20.79 1.79
N LEU A 10 -14.14 20.00 1.03
CA LEU A 10 -13.95 18.56 1.23
C LEU A 10 -12.89 18.33 2.32
N LEU A 11 -13.31 18.36 3.59
CA LEU A 11 -12.42 18.15 4.74
C LEU A 11 -12.57 16.74 5.31
N ILE A 12 -11.44 16.14 5.71
CA ILE A 12 -11.39 14.79 6.31
C ILE A 12 -12.25 14.72 7.58
N SER A 13 -12.26 15.76 8.42
CA SER A 13 -13.09 15.81 9.63
C SER A 13 -14.57 15.58 9.32
N SER A 14 -15.05 16.04 8.16
CA SER A 14 -16.46 15.85 7.76
C SER A 14 -16.85 14.39 7.52
N LEU A 15 -15.89 13.50 7.24
CA LEU A 15 -16.14 12.06 7.12
C LEU A 15 -16.50 11.46 8.48
N LEU A 16 -15.74 11.82 9.52
CA LEU A 16 -15.98 11.34 10.89
C LEU A 16 -17.26 11.91 11.48
N ASP A 17 -17.51 13.22 11.30
CA ASP A 17 -18.79 13.86 11.70
C ASP A 17 -20.00 13.16 11.05
N TYR A 18 -19.88 12.81 9.76
CA TYR A 18 -20.93 12.07 9.05
C TYR A 18 -21.12 10.67 9.65
N ALA A 19 -20.03 9.93 9.86
CA ALA A 19 -20.09 8.58 10.42
C ALA A 19 -20.66 8.59 11.84
N ALA A 20 -20.20 9.48 12.71
CA ALA A 20 -20.70 9.61 14.07
C ALA A 20 -22.19 9.96 14.12
N LYS A 21 -22.65 10.80 13.18
CA LYS A 21 -24.06 11.22 13.13
C LYS A 21 -24.99 10.16 12.58
N TYR A 22 -24.62 9.44 11.53
CA TYR A 22 -25.51 8.55 10.78
C TYR A 22 -25.21 7.05 10.98
N HIS A 23 -24.02 6.73 11.49
CA HIS A 23 -23.52 5.38 11.76
C HIS A 23 -22.85 5.31 13.13
N GLY A 24 -23.31 6.16 14.07
CA GLY A 24 -22.65 6.36 15.36
C GLY A 24 -22.53 5.11 16.22
N ASP A 25 -23.39 4.11 16.00
CA ASP A 25 -23.41 2.81 16.67
C ASP A 25 -22.60 1.72 15.95
N THR A 26 -22.05 2.01 14.75
CA THR A 26 -21.20 1.06 14.04
C THR A 26 -19.85 0.92 14.74
N GLU A 27 -19.42 -0.33 14.94
CA GLU A 27 -18.19 -0.64 15.68
C GLU A 27 -16.91 -0.39 14.89
N ILE A 28 -15.89 0.05 15.62
CA ILE A 28 -14.49 -0.01 15.25
C ILE A 28 -13.82 -0.96 16.25
N VAL A 29 -13.27 -2.06 15.74
CA VAL A 29 -12.65 -3.13 16.53
C VAL A 29 -11.15 -3.09 16.30
N SER A 30 -10.35 -3.18 17.35
CA SER A 30 -8.89 -3.18 17.25
C SER A 30 -8.26 -4.26 18.13
N ARG A 31 -7.39 -5.07 17.56
CA ARG A 31 -6.43 -5.84 18.35
C ARG A 31 -5.35 -4.86 18.82
N THR A 32 -5.27 -4.61 20.12
CA THR A 32 -4.30 -3.64 20.66
C THR A 32 -2.90 -4.24 20.76
N VAL A 33 -1.91 -3.36 20.86
CA VAL A 33 -0.50 -3.77 21.12
C VAL A 33 -0.35 -4.39 22.50
N GLU A 34 -1.15 -3.95 23.47
CA GLU A 34 -1.20 -4.49 24.83
C GLU A 34 -1.80 -5.91 24.88
N GLY A 35 -2.51 -6.35 23.81
CA GLY A 35 -3.05 -7.69 23.63
C GLY A 35 -4.58 -7.78 23.56
N PRO A 36 -5.38 -7.12 24.42
CA PRO A 36 -6.83 -7.20 24.38
C PRO A 36 -7.44 -6.64 23.10
N ILE A 37 -8.65 -7.13 22.76
CA ILE A 37 -9.50 -6.48 21.74
C ILE A 37 -10.15 -5.25 22.35
N HIS A 38 -9.94 -4.10 21.72
CA HIS A 38 -10.65 -2.86 22.01
C HIS A 38 -11.84 -2.71 21.06
N ARG A 39 -12.99 -2.31 21.61
CA ARG A 39 -14.23 -2.07 20.86
C ARG A 39 -14.79 -0.72 21.24
N TYR A 40 -15.10 0.08 20.26
CA TYR A 40 -15.81 1.34 20.42
C TYR A 40 -16.54 1.67 19.12
N THR A 41 -17.27 2.77 19.08
CA THR A 41 -18.12 3.14 17.95
C THR A 41 -17.61 4.38 17.23
N TYR A 42 -18.18 4.71 16.06
CA TYR A 42 -17.86 5.98 15.38
C TYR A 42 -18.22 7.21 16.24
N ALA A 43 -19.27 7.14 17.06
CA ALA A 43 -19.60 8.23 17.99
C ALA A 43 -18.49 8.39 19.05
N ASP A 44 -17.99 7.28 19.59
CA ASP A 44 -16.86 7.33 20.54
C ASP A 44 -15.59 7.84 19.88
N ALA A 45 -15.33 7.42 18.63
CA ALA A 45 -14.16 7.84 17.86
C ALA A 45 -14.15 9.35 17.58
N GLU A 46 -15.31 9.93 17.26
CA GLU A 46 -15.44 11.38 17.07
C GLU A 46 -15.11 12.15 18.36
N ILE A 47 -15.69 11.74 19.50
CA ILE A 47 -15.42 12.32 20.80
C ILE A 47 -13.91 12.27 21.12
N ARG A 48 -13.28 11.12 20.91
CA ARG A 48 -11.85 10.92 21.19
C ARG A 48 -10.96 11.69 20.24
N ALA A 49 -11.30 11.77 18.94
CA ALA A 49 -10.56 12.59 17.97
C ALA A 49 -10.63 14.10 18.31
N LYS A 50 -11.77 14.59 18.77
CA LYS A 50 -11.92 15.97 19.26
C LYS A 50 -11.08 16.24 20.51
N LYS A 51 -11.10 15.32 21.48
CA LYS A 51 -10.21 15.39 22.67
C LYS A 51 -8.73 15.39 22.28
N LEU A 52 -8.36 14.57 21.29
CA LEU A 52 -7.00 14.54 20.77
C LEU A 52 -6.61 15.89 20.14
N ALA A 53 -7.47 16.50 19.33
CA ALA A 53 -7.21 17.81 18.75
C ALA A 53 -6.98 18.89 19.84
N LYS A 54 -7.78 18.88 20.92
CA LYS A 54 -7.55 19.78 22.08
C LYS A 54 -6.24 19.48 22.80
N ALA A 55 -5.89 18.21 22.98
CA ALA A 55 -4.62 17.83 23.60
C ALA A 55 -3.41 18.31 22.77
N LEU A 56 -3.50 18.17 21.43
CA LEU A 56 -2.48 18.66 20.51
C LEU A 56 -2.33 20.20 20.59
N GLN A 57 -3.42 20.95 20.62
CA GLN A 57 -3.38 22.39 20.83
C GLN A 57 -2.74 22.77 22.17
N ALA A 58 -3.06 22.04 23.25
CA ALA A 58 -2.45 22.26 24.58
C ALA A 58 -0.93 21.96 24.57
N LEU A 59 -0.46 21.06 23.70
CA LEU A 59 0.97 20.78 23.47
C LEU A 59 1.63 21.76 22.49
N GLY A 60 0.89 22.76 21.99
CA GLY A 60 1.40 23.80 21.11
C GLY A 60 1.52 23.38 19.64
N ILE A 61 0.72 22.39 19.19
CA ILE A 61 0.61 22.03 17.77
C ILE A 61 -0.35 23.02 17.09
N GLU A 62 0.09 23.56 15.97
CA GLU A 62 -0.64 24.52 15.15
C GLU A 62 -0.96 23.93 13.76
N ALA A 63 -1.82 24.64 13.01
CA ALA A 63 -2.10 24.26 11.63
C ALA A 63 -0.81 24.28 10.79
N GLY A 64 -0.61 23.22 10.01
CA GLY A 64 0.58 23.02 9.18
C GLY A 64 1.75 22.33 9.89
N ASP A 65 1.72 22.13 11.20
CA ASP A 65 2.71 21.31 11.90
C ASP A 65 2.60 19.84 11.51
N ARG A 66 3.74 19.12 11.51
CA ARG A 66 3.79 17.69 11.23
C ARG A 66 3.83 16.92 12.55
N VAL A 67 2.88 16.00 12.68
CA VAL A 67 2.77 15.08 13.81
C VAL A 67 3.06 13.68 13.30
N ALA A 68 4.23 13.16 13.66
CA ALA A 68 4.70 11.85 13.20
C ALA A 68 4.02 10.69 13.95
N THR A 69 3.84 9.57 13.26
CA THR A 69 3.34 8.33 13.85
C THR A 69 4.27 7.15 13.50
N LEU A 70 4.62 6.37 14.52
CA LEU A 70 5.25 5.05 14.42
C LEU A 70 4.29 4.05 15.04
N ALA A 71 3.32 3.56 14.26
CA ALA A 71 2.18 2.84 14.82
C ALA A 71 1.65 1.75 13.88
N TRP A 72 1.12 0.69 14.47
CA TRP A 72 0.37 -0.35 13.77
C TRP A 72 -1.06 0.11 13.47
N ASN A 73 -1.82 -0.73 12.76
CA ASN A 73 -3.24 -0.50 12.50
C ASN A 73 -4.03 -0.71 13.79
N GLY A 74 -4.47 0.38 14.41
CA GLY A 74 -5.19 0.36 15.67
C GLY A 74 -6.03 1.62 15.87
N PHE A 75 -6.92 1.59 16.86
CA PHE A 75 -7.88 2.65 17.12
C PHE A 75 -7.22 4.01 17.45
N ARG A 76 -6.10 4.02 18.19
CA ARG A 76 -5.38 5.26 18.52
C ARG A 76 -4.74 5.87 17.27
N HIS A 77 -4.19 5.04 16.37
CA HIS A 77 -3.67 5.51 15.08
C HIS A 77 -4.79 6.04 14.18
N TYR A 78 -5.96 5.40 14.21
CA TYR A 78 -7.15 5.90 13.52
C TYR A 78 -7.59 7.26 14.05
N GLU A 79 -7.61 7.48 15.37
CA GLU A 79 -7.94 8.77 15.98
C GLU A 79 -6.95 9.87 15.55
N LEU A 80 -5.66 9.54 15.39
CA LEU A 80 -4.65 10.48 14.89
C LEU A 80 -4.94 10.94 13.46
N TYR A 81 -5.47 10.06 12.59
CA TYR A 81 -5.84 10.44 11.22
C TYR A 81 -6.85 11.59 11.19
N TYR A 82 -7.79 11.60 12.13
CA TYR A 82 -8.84 12.61 12.21
C TYR A 82 -8.49 13.77 13.16
N GLY A 83 -7.92 13.49 14.31
CA GLY A 83 -7.58 14.51 15.29
C GLY A 83 -6.50 15.47 14.79
N VAL A 84 -5.45 14.94 14.15
CA VAL A 84 -4.35 15.75 13.61
C VAL A 84 -4.83 16.51 12.36
N SER A 85 -5.33 15.80 11.34
CA SER A 85 -5.74 16.46 10.10
C SER A 85 -6.95 17.37 10.30
N GLY A 86 -7.89 16.99 11.17
CA GLY A 86 -9.09 17.78 11.46
C GLY A 86 -8.81 19.15 12.04
N MET A 87 -7.72 19.32 12.81
CA MET A 87 -7.31 20.64 13.30
C MET A 87 -6.46 21.45 12.31
N GLY A 88 -6.15 20.88 11.13
CA GLY A 88 -5.34 21.51 10.09
C GLY A 88 -3.84 21.23 10.20
N ALA A 89 -3.41 20.35 11.10
CA ALA A 89 -2.05 19.83 11.16
C ALA A 89 -1.89 18.63 10.18
N ILE A 90 -0.67 18.16 9.99
CA ILE A 90 -0.33 17.13 9.00
C ILE A 90 0.02 15.84 9.75
N CYS A 91 -0.79 14.79 9.57
CA CYS A 91 -0.50 13.46 10.10
C CYS A 91 0.58 12.80 9.25
N HIS A 92 1.77 12.62 9.80
CA HIS A 92 2.91 12.06 9.09
C HIS A 92 3.13 10.61 9.51
N MET A 93 2.72 9.68 8.64
CA MET A 93 2.85 8.25 8.87
C MET A 93 4.23 7.76 8.43
N ILE A 94 5.03 7.30 9.39
CA ILE A 94 6.38 6.78 9.14
C ILE A 94 6.37 5.26 9.19
N ASN A 95 6.97 4.63 8.18
CA ASN A 95 7.12 3.17 8.16
C ASN A 95 8.16 2.73 9.22
N PRO A 96 7.76 2.06 10.29
CA PRO A 96 8.65 1.67 11.38
C PRO A 96 9.60 0.51 11.04
N ARG A 97 9.45 -0.08 9.86
CA ARG A 97 10.31 -1.16 9.36
C ARG A 97 11.52 -0.64 8.58
N LEU A 98 11.64 0.68 8.39
CA LEU A 98 12.83 1.30 7.82
C LEU A 98 13.99 1.26 8.82
N PHE A 99 15.22 1.42 8.33
CA PHE A 99 16.38 1.55 9.21
C PHE A 99 16.31 2.82 10.06
N ALA A 100 16.83 2.78 11.28
CA ALA A 100 16.83 3.89 12.24
C ALA A 100 17.31 5.21 11.61
N ALA A 101 18.43 5.18 10.88
CA ALA A 101 18.97 6.35 10.17
C ALA A 101 18.01 6.94 9.12
N GLN A 102 17.23 6.10 8.43
CA GLN A 102 16.24 6.56 7.46
C GLN A 102 15.04 7.22 8.17
N ILE A 103 14.61 6.66 9.30
CA ILE A 103 13.53 7.22 10.11
C ILE A 103 13.96 8.59 10.68
N ALA A 104 15.17 8.69 11.23
CA ALA A 104 15.72 9.96 11.71
C ALA A 104 15.83 11.01 10.59
N TYR A 105 16.30 10.59 9.40
CA TYR A 105 16.32 11.46 8.21
C TYR A 105 14.91 11.97 7.87
N ILE A 106 13.92 11.08 7.78
CA ILE A 106 12.53 11.41 7.42
C ILE A 106 11.94 12.40 8.43
N MET A 107 12.11 12.16 9.75
CA MET A 107 11.61 13.03 10.79
C MET A 107 12.23 14.44 10.72
N ASN A 108 13.53 14.54 10.52
CA ASN A 108 14.22 15.81 10.38
C ASN A 108 13.83 16.53 9.07
N HIS A 109 13.72 15.78 7.96
CA HIS A 109 13.34 16.34 6.68
C HIS A 109 11.90 16.87 6.67
N ALA A 110 10.97 16.15 7.30
CA ALA A 110 9.59 16.58 7.49
C ALA A 110 9.47 17.71 8.55
N GLU A 111 10.49 17.92 9.37
CA GLU A 111 10.46 18.81 10.54
C GLU A 111 9.31 18.44 11.50
N ASP A 112 9.23 17.15 11.85
CA ASP A 112 8.22 16.66 12.78
C ASP A 112 8.34 17.34 14.16
N THR A 113 7.20 17.77 14.67
CA THR A 113 7.13 18.51 15.95
C THR A 113 6.85 17.60 17.13
N LEU A 114 6.01 16.57 16.93
CA LEU A 114 5.59 15.62 17.96
C LEU A 114 5.56 14.22 17.34
N VAL A 115 5.94 13.20 18.12
CA VAL A 115 5.94 11.80 17.65
C VAL A 115 5.02 10.96 18.52
N PHE A 116 4.06 10.27 17.89
CA PHE A 116 3.22 9.26 18.51
C PHE A 116 3.76 7.88 18.17
N ALA A 117 3.89 6.98 19.13
CA ALA A 117 4.38 5.65 18.87
C ALA A 117 3.71 4.56 19.71
N ASP A 118 3.52 3.40 19.09
CA ASP A 118 3.16 2.19 19.81
C ASP A 118 4.32 1.68 20.68
N LEU A 119 3.99 0.97 21.76
CA LEU A 119 4.95 0.39 22.72
C LEU A 119 6.08 -0.40 22.04
N THR A 120 5.78 -1.10 20.96
CA THR A 120 6.74 -1.92 20.22
C THR A 120 7.88 -1.13 19.57
N PHE A 121 7.72 0.19 19.41
CA PHE A 121 8.73 1.06 18.78
C PHE A 121 9.50 1.93 19.76
N LEU A 122 9.34 1.70 21.06
CA LEU A 122 10.00 2.51 22.09
C LEU A 122 11.53 2.43 21.98
N SER A 123 12.10 1.24 21.85
CA SER A 123 13.57 1.09 21.74
C SER A 123 14.13 1.77 20.48
N LEU A 124 13.39 1.74 19.36
CA LEU A 124 13.75 2.47 18.15
C LEU A 124 13.73 3.98 18.38
N LEU A 125 12.72 4.50 19.08
CA LEU A 125 12.65 5.92 19.40
C LEU A 125 13.78 6.36 20.34
N GLU A 126 14.12 5.55 21.34
CA GLU A 126 15.25 5.83 22.25
C GLU A 126 16.59 5.89 21.47
N GLU A 127 16.76 5.05 20.46
CA GLU A 127 17.93 5.05 19.58
C GLU A 127 18.02 6.35 18.77
N ILE A 128 16.93 6.78 18.12
CA ILE A 128 16.92 7.91 17.18
C ILE A 128 16.68 9.26 17.83
N ALA A 129 16.12 9.32 19.04
CA ALA A 129 15.77 10.57 19.72
C ALA A 129 16.93 11.59 19.78
N PRO A 130 18.21 11.21 20.00
CA PRO A 130 19.33 12.15 19.97
C PRO A 130 19.58 12.80 18.60
N GLU A 131 19.09 12.19 17.51
CA GLU A 131 19.32 12.61 16.13
C GLU A 131 18.18 13.46 15.55
N VAL A 132 16.99 13.49 16.20
CA VAL A 132 15.80 14.19 15.71
C VAL A 132 15.62 15.54 16.39
N GLY A 133 16.24 16.59 15.83
CA GLY A 133 16.37 17.90 16.46
C GLY A 133 15.09 18.76 16.47
N THR A 134 14.06 18.44 15.68
CA THR A 134 12.80 19.21 15.57
C THR A 134 11.72 18.72 16.51
N VAL A 135 11.82 17.48 17.00
CA VAL A 135 10.83 16.82 17.85
C VAL A 135 10.86 17.41 19.27
N LYS A 136 9.74 17.95 19.72
CA LYS A 136 9.57 18.59 21.03
C LYS A 136 9.08 17.60 22.11
N GLY A 137 8.50 16.47 21.73
CA GLY A 137 8.00 15.48 22.69
C GLY A 137 7.54 14.18 22.00
N PHE A 138 7.35 13.17 22.83
CA PHE A 138 6.97 11.83 22.43
C PHE A 138 5.70 11.40 23.17
N VAL A 139 4.73 10.87 22.46
CA VAL A 139 3.48 10.33 23.03
C VAL A 139 3.46 8.82 22.83
N ILE A 140 3.49 8.08 23.93
CA ILE A 140 3.36 6.61 23.87
C ILE A 140 1.87 6.29 23.81
N MET A 141 1.48 5.55 22.77
CA MET A 141 0.10 5.20 22.42
C MET A 141 -0.40 4.05 23.29
N THR A 142 -0.51 4.30 24.58
CA THR A 142 -0.92 3.34 25.61
C THR A 142 -1.69 4.04 26.74
N ASP A 143 -2.14 3.26 27.72
CA ASP A 143 -2.72 3.74 28.97
C ASP A 143 -1.68 3.86 30.10
N GLU A 144 -2.08 4.47 31.22
CA GLU A 144 -1.19 4.71 32.36
C GLU A 144 -0.66 3.39 32.98
N ALA A 145 -1.46 2.33 32.96
CA ALA A 145 -1.09 1.04 33.56
C ALA A 145 -0.01 0.30 32.75
N ASN A 146 0.05 0.56 31.45
CA ASN A 146 1.01 -0.03 30.52
C ASN A 146 2.15 0.94 30.14
N MET A 147 2.18 2.13 30.73
CA MET A 147 3.21 3.13 30.43
C MET A 147 4.59 2.64 30.87
N PRO A 148 5.57 2.50 29.95
CA PRO A 148 6.89 1.99 30.28
C PRO A 148 7.77 3.08 30.90
N GLU A 149 8.79 2.67 31.66
CA GLU A 149 9.93 3.54 31.96
C GLU A 149 10.74 3.76 30.68
N THR A 150 11.16 5.00 30.42
CA THR A 150 11.88 5.34 29.20
C THR A 150 12.86 6.50 29.41
N ALA A 151 13.93 6.52 28.62
CA ALA A 151 14.92 7.59 28.59
C ALA A 151 14.55 8.76 27.65
N LEU A 152 13.43 8.66 26.92
CA LEU A 152 12.98 9.72 26.01
C LEU A 152 12.67 11.02 26.78
N PRO A 153 13.01 12.19 26.24
CA PRO A 153 12.64 13.45 26.82
C PRO A 153 11.16 13.80 26.54
N ASN A 154 10.52 14.52 27.47
CA ASN A 154 9.16 15.06 27.29
C ASN A 154 8.15 13.99 26.83
N VAL A 155 8.03 12.91 27.59
CA VAL A 155 7.16 11.78 27.29
C VAL A 155 5.76 11.98 27.87
N TYR A 156 4.76 11.64 27.09
CA TYR A 156 3.35 11.68 27.45
C TYR A 156 2.69 10.33 27.24
N CYS A 157 1.68 10.02 28.07
CA CYS A 157 0.78 8.87 27.87
C CYS A 157 -0.45 9.30 27.07
N TYR A 158 -0.79 8.57 26.01
CA TYR A 158 -1.90 8.91 25.13
C TYR A 158 -3.24 9.04 25.87
N GLU A 159 -3.62 8.00 26.64
CA GLU A 159 -4.90 8.00 27.33
C GLU A 159 -4.96 9.08 28.43
N THR A 160 -3.85 9.38 29.09
CA THR A 160 -3.77 10.45 30.09
C THR A 160 -3.93 11.83 29.44
N LEU A 161 -3.35 12.05 28.25
CA LEU A 161 -3.55 13.30 27.50
C LEU A 161 -5.02 13.52 27.14
N LEU A 162 -5.74 12.49 26.72
CA LEU A 162 -7.15 12.58 26.35
C LEU A 162 -8.06 12.72 27.57
N ALA A 163 -7.73 12.05 28.69
CA ALA A 163 -8.57 12.02 29.88
C ALA A 163 -8.80 13.39 30.51
N VAL A 164 -7.87 14.34 30.32
CA VAL A 164 -7.98 15.69 30.85
C VAL A 164 -8.70 16.68 29.92
N GLN A 165 -9.11 16.23 28.72
CA GLN A 165 -9.80 17.05 27.76
C GLN A 165 -11.31 16.73 27.75
N ASP A 166 -12.12 17.75 27.49
CA ASP A 166 -13.52 17.59 27.08
C ASP A 166 -13.62 17.46 25.55
N ASP A 167 -14.80 17.15 25.04
CA ASP A 167 -15.12 16.98 23.61
C ASP A 167 -15.76 18.23 22.98
N ASP A 168 -15.79 19.35 23.66
CA ASP A 168 -16.30 20.62 23.14
C ASP A 168 -15.27 21.24 22.19
N TYR A 169 -15.24 20.70 20.95
CA TYR A 169 -14.33 21.10 19.90
C TYR A 169 -15.02 21.19 18.54
N ASP A 170 -15.03 22.39 17.97
CA ASP A 170 -15.50 22.62 16.62
C ASP A 170 -14.34 22.51 15.62
N TRP A 171 -14.49 21.63 14.64
CA TRP A 171 -13.49 21.51 13.59
C TRP A 171 -13.35 22.82 12.80
N PRO A 172 -12.14 23.39 12.71
CA PRO A 172 -11.90 24.59 11.92
C PRO A 172 -12.24 24.33 10.44
N GLN A 173 -12.72 25.39 9.77
CA GLN A 173 -12.96 25.36 8.33
C GLN A 173 -11.80 26.07 7.62
N PHE A 174 -11.24 25.41 6.62
CA PHE A 174 -10.11 25.90 5.84
C PHE A 174 -10.19 25.40 4.40
N ASP A 175 -9.25 25.80 3.56
CA ASP A 175 -9.19 25.38 2.16
C ASP A 175 -8.98 23.88 2.05
N GLU A 176 -9.78 23.21 1.23
CA GLU A 176 -9.68 21.76 0.97
C GLU A 176 -8.35 21.32 0.35
N TYR A 177 -7.58 22.24 -0.22
CA TYR A 177 -6.23 22.00 -0.72
C TYR A 177 -5.16 22.01 0.39
N THR A 178 -5.53 22.35 1.63
CA THR A 178 -4.63 22.25 2.78
C THR A 178 -4.11 20.83 2.93
N ALA A 179 -2.84 20.70 3.26
CA ALA A 179 -2.22 19.40 3.52
C ALA A 179 -2.85 18.72 4.73
N SER A 180 -3.11 17.42 4.63
CA SER A 180 -3.76 16.62 5.69
C SER A 180 -2.86 15.54 6.24
N SER A 181 -2.07 14.94 5.38
CA SER A 181 -1.20 13.83 5.75
C SER A 181 0.01 13.72 4.84
N MET A 182 1.03 12.99 5.29
CA MET A 182 2.27 12.78 4.57
C MET A 182 2.73 11.32 4.71
N CYS A 183 3.23 10.75 3.61
CA CYS A 183 3.98 9.50 3.60
C CYS A 183 5.25 9.67 2.79
N TYR A 184 6.29 8.91 3.12
CA TYR A 184 7.50 8.87 2.33
C TYR A 184 7.51 7.64 1.43
N SER A 185 8.00 7.82 0.19
CA SER A 185 8.30 6.70 -0.70
C SER A 185 9.49 5.90 -0.17
N SER A 186 9.61 4.62 -0.57
CA SER A 186 10.65 3.72 -0.06
C SER A 186 12.09 4.05 -0.52
N GLY A 187 12.27 5.09 -1.35
CA GLY A 187 13.60 5.58 -1.72
C GLY A 187 14.51 4.56 -2.40
N THR A 188 13.98 3.71 -3.29
CA THR A 188 14.79 2.67 -3.98
C THR A 188 15.97 3.21 -4.79
N THR A 189 16.09 4.53 -4.98
CA THR A 189 17.13 5.20 -5.77
C THR A 189 17.68 6.45 -5.10
N GLY A 190 17.76 6.49 -3.78
CA GLY A 190 18.23 7.66 -3.02
C GLY A 190 17.49 7.82 -1.70
N ASN A 191 17.51 9.01 -1.14
CA ASN A 191 16.75 9.31 0.06
C ASN A 191 15.23 9.19 -0.19
N PRO A 192 14.45 8.71 0.79
CA PRO A 192 13.01 8.71 0.73
C PRO A 192 12.45 10.11 0.42
N LYS A 193 11.46 10.19 -0.47
CA LYS A 193 10.81 11.45 -0.87
C LYS A 193 9.44 11.56 -0.21
N GLY A 194 9.11 12.73 0.31
CA GLY A 194 7.82 13.00 0.94
C GLY A 194 6.72 13.26 -0.09
N VAL A 195 5.59 12.58 0.09
CA VAL A 195 4.35 12.84 -0.66
C VAL A 195 3.32 13.44 0.28
N LEU A 196 2.85 14.64 -0.04
CA LEU A 196 1.98 15.45 0.80
C LEU A 196 0.55 15.44 0.24
N TYR A 197 -0.38 14.80 0.95
CA TYR A 197 -1.77 14.68 0.52
C TYR A 197 -2.62 15.85 1.03
N SER A 198 -3.53 16.35 0.21
CA SER A 198 -4.52 17.34 0.63
C SER A 198 -5.78 16.69 1.21
N HIS A 199 -6.58 17.45 1.96
CA HIS A 199 -7.92 17.02 2.37
C HIS A 199 -8.76 16.62 1.17
N ARG A 200 -8.78 17.49 0.12
CA ARG A 200 -9.49 17.24 -1.13
C ARG A 200 -9.09 15.92 -1.79
N SER A 201 -7.78 15.69 -2.00
CA SER A 201 -7.31 14.47 -2.67
C SER A 201 -7.71 13.22 -1.89
N THR A 202 -7.63 13.24 -0.57
CA THR A 202 -8.00 12.14 0.32
C THR A 202 -9.50 11.84 0.26
N VAL A 203 -10.36 12.87 0.32
CA VAL A 203 -11.82 12.68 0.26
C VAL A 203 -12.27 12.18 -1.12
N LEU A 204 -11.72 12.73 -2.21
CA LEU A 204 -12.02 12.27 -3.57
C LEU A 204 -11.53 10.84 -3.81
N HIS A 205 -10.35 10.49 -3.32
CA HIS A 205 -9.85 9.12 -3.36
C HIS A 205 -10.78 8.15 -2.60
N ALA A 206 -11.17 8.49 -1.36
CA ALA A 206 -12.12 7.69 -0.57
C ALA A 206 -13.46 7.51 -1.28
N TRP A 207 -13.95 8.58 -1.93
CA TRP A 207 -15.19 8.52 -2.70
C TRP A 207 -15.07 7.59 -3.91
N SER A 208 -13.97 7.69 -4.66
CA SER A 208 -13.70 6.80 -5.79
C SER A 208 -13.60 5.34 -5.32
N ALA A 209 -12.85 5.08 -4.23
CA ALA A 209 -12.69 3.74 -3.67
C ALA A 209 -14.03 3.10 -3.26
N ALA A 210 -15.01 3.87 -2.80
CA ALA A 210 -16.35 3.36 -2.46
C ALA A 210 -17.19 3.00 -3.69
N THR A 211 -16.85 3.43 -4.91
CA THR A 211 -17.64 3.11 -6.10
C THR A 211 -17.59 1.61 -6.44
N PRO A 212 -18.69 1.04 -7.02
CA PRO A 212 -18.79 -0.39 -7.31
C PRO A 212 -17.67 -0.94 -8.20
N ASP A 213 -17.19 -0.14 -9.16
CA ASP A 213 -16.15 -0.55 -10.12
C ASP A 213 -14.73 -0.36 -9.57
N MET A 214 -14.60 0.02 -8.29
CA MET A 214 -13.31 0.13 -7.59
C MET A 214 -13.27 -0.88 -6.44
N LEU A 215 -13.30 -0.44 -5.18
CA LEU A 215 -13.28 -1.38 -4.05
C LEU A 215 -14.69 -1.78 -3.60
N GLY A 216 -15.71 -0.99 -3.97
CA GLY A 216 -17.12 -1.27 -3.74
C GLY A 216 -17.50 -1.34 -2.27
N ILE A 217 -16.82 -0.57 -1.40
CA ILE A 217 -17.07 -0.58 0.04
C ILE A 217 -18.38 0.16 0.35
N ALA A 218 -19.22 -0.46 1.17
CA ALA A 218 -20.54 0.05 1.55
C ALA A 218 -20.77 -0.10 3.07
N ALA A 219 -21.79 0.56 3.59
CA ALA A 219 -22.14 0.53 5.03
C ALA A 219 -22.37 -0.88 5.61
N ARG A 220 -22.72 -1.86 4.77
CA ARG A 220 -22.93 -3.25 5.19
C ARG A 220 -21.65 -4.05 5.37
N ASP A 221 -20.51 -3.51 4.93
CA ASP A 221 -19.24 -4.21 4.98
C ASP A 221 -18.60 -4.15 6.37
N ALA A 222 -17.84 -5.19 6.69
CA ALA A 222 -16.84 -5.20 7.74
C ALA A 222 -15.45 -5.22 7.07
N VAL A 223 -14.71 -4.14 7.22
CA VAL A 223 -13.46 -3.86 6.50
C VAL A 223 -12.26 -4.16 7.39
N LEU A 224 -11.38 -5.05 6.98
CA LEU A 224 -10.12 -5.37 7.65
C LEU A 224 -8.93 -4.84 6.84
N PRO A 225 -8.42 -3.63 7.12
CA PRO A 225 -7.22 -3.10 6.46
C PRO A 225 -5.99 -3.82 7.00
N VAL A 226 -5.51 -4.86 6.31
CA VAL A 226 -4.24 -5.52 6.62
C VAL A 226 -3.06 -4.70 6.08
N VAL A 227 -3.28 -3.99 4.97
CA VAL A 227 -2.32 -2.97 4.49
C VAL A 227 -2.04 -1.95 5.57
N PRO A 228 -0.75 -1.64 5.83
CA PRO A 228 -0.39 -0.83 7.00
C PRO A 228 -0.88 0.62 6.92
N MET A 229 -1.37 1.15 8.02
CA MET A 229 -1.72 2.56 8.15
C MET A 229 -0.50 3.47 8.01
N PHE A 230 0.68 3.00 8.36
CA PHE A 230 1.94 3.73 8.17
C PHE A 230 2.43 3.74 6.71
N HIS A 231 1.72 3.14 5.77
CA HIS A 231 2.09 3.10 4.36
C HIS A 231 0.91 3.51 3.49
N VAL A 232 1.03 4.65 2.85
CA VAL A 232 0.01 5.30 2.01
C VAL A 232 -1.41 5.18 2.58
N ASN A 233 -1.52 5.47 3.89
CA ASN A 233 -2.77 5.58 4.65
C ASN A 233 -3.64 4.29 4.61
N ALA A 234 -3.02 3.11 4.69
CA ALA A 234 -3.72 1.83 4.51
C ALA A 234 -4.58 1.79 3.23
N TRP A 235 -4.04 2.31 2.13
CA TRP A 235 -4.71 2.45 0.83
C TRP A 235 -6.03 3.23 0.90
N GLY A 236 -6.14 4.16 1.84
CA GLY A 236 -7.31 5.00 2.06
C GLY A 236 -8.49 4.29 2.73
N LEU A 237 -8.35 3.02 3.12
CA LEU A 237 -9.45 2.23 3.70
C LEU A 237 -10.04 2.85 4.98
N PRO A 238 -9.26 3.42 5.92
CA PRO A 238 -9.82 4.09 7.09
C PRO A 238 -10.72 5.28 6.74
N TYR A 239 -10.40 6.03 5.68
CA TYR A 239 -11.23 7.14 5.20
C TYR A 239 -12.46 6.64 4.46
N THR A 240 -12.31 5.64 3.59
CA THR A 240 -13.42 5.07 2.79
C THR A 240 -14.45 4.39 3.68
N ALA A 241 -14.01 3.55 4.63
CA ALA A 241 -14.91 2.88 5.56
C ALA A 241 -15.70 3.88 6.42
N THR A 242 -15.04 4.92 6.93
CA THR A 242 -15.68 6.00 7.70
C THR A 242 -16.69 6.76 6.85
N MET A 243 -16.34 7.11 5.61
CA MET A 243 -17.24 7.85 4.71
C MET A 243 -18.54 7.12 4.45
N VAL A 244 -18.55 5.79 4.39
CA VAL A 244 -19.75 5.00 4.15
C VAL A 244 -20.35 4.42 5.44
N GLY A 245 -19.67 4.53 6.59
CA GLY A 245 -20.11 3.98 7.87
C GLY A 245 -19.96 2.47 7.98
N ALA A 246 -18.98 1.87 7.29
CA ALA A 246 -18.67 0.44 7.39
C ALA A 246 -17.95 0.11 8.70
N LYS A 247 -18.16 -1.11 9.22
CA LYS A 247 -17.41 -1.60 10.38
C LYS A 247 -15.93 -1.67 10.05
N LEU A 248 -15.05 -1.16 10.94
CA LEU A 248 -13.60 -1.28 10.84
C LEU A 248 -13.08 -2.34 11.80
N VAL A 249 -12.19 -3.21 11.30
CA VAL A 249 -11.52 -4.25 12.10
C VAL A 249 -10.02 -4.11 11.91
N MET A 250 -9.30 -3.71 12.95
CA MET A 250 -7.88 -3.40 12.87
C MET A 250 -7.01 -4.53 13.45
N PRO A 251 -6.07 -5.09 12.66
CA PRO A 251 -5.33 -6.30 13.04
C PRO A 251 -4.24 -6.06 14.09
N GLY A 252 -3.86 -4.81 14.35
CA GLY A 252 -2.68 -4.51 15.16
C GLY A 252 -1.40 -4.98 14.47
N MET A 253 -0.51 -5.60 15.24
CA MET A 253 0.78 -6.09 14.73
C MET A 253 0.75 -7.51 14.16
N ARG A 254 -0.32 -8.29 14.40
CA ARG A 254 -0.41 -9.71 14.03
C ARG A 254 -1.10 -9.88 12.69
N MET A 255 -0.32 -10.24 11.67
CA MET A 255 -0.77 -10.38 10.28
C MET A 255 -0.49 -11.80 9.73
N ASP A 256 -0.21 -12.77 10.61
CA ASP A 256 -0.08 -14.18 10.24
C ASP A 256 -1.45 -14.79 9.90
N GLY A 257 -1.45 -15.93 9.18
CA GLY A 257 -2.66 -16.56 8.66
C GLY A 257 -3.67 -16.95 9.74
N GLU A 258 -3.21 -17.41 10.91
CA GLU A 258 -4.08 -17.76 12.06
C GLU A 258 -4.76 -16.52 12.63
N SER A 259 -3.97 -15.48 12.91
CA SER A 259 -4.46 -14.22 13.49
C SER A 259 -5.44 -13.50 12.57
N LEU A 260 -5.22 -13.54 11.25
CA LEU A 260 -6.15 -12.97 10.26
C LEU A 260 -7.43 -13.80 10.17
N HIS A 261 -7.31 -15.15 10.14
CA HIS A 261 -8.47 -16.05 10.14
C HIS A 261 -9.38 -15.81 11.36
N GLU A 262 -8.80 -15.64 12.56
CA GLU A 262 -9.56 -15.31 13.77
C GLU A 262 -10.38 -14.05 13.57
N LEU A 263 -9.75 -12.93 13.19
CA LEU A 263 -10.46 -11.67 12.98
C LEU A 263 -11.51 -11.75 11.88
N ILE A 264 -11.22 -12.45 10.77
CA ILE A 264 -12.17 -12.60 9.67
C ILE A 264 -13.45 -13.28 10.16
N ASN A 265 -13.35 -14.37 10.93
CA ASN A 265 -14.52 -15.10 11.36
C ASN A 265 -15.21 -14.47 12.58
N ASP A 266 -14.44 -14.02 13.58
CA ASP A 266 -15.00 -13.48 14.84
C ASP A 266 -15.71 -12.15 14.59
N GLU A 267 -15.22 -11.33 13.65
CA GLU A 267 -15.76 -10.02 13.34
C GLU A 267 -16.67 -9.98 12.10
N GLY A 268 -16.80 -11.11 11.40
CA GLY A 268 -17.62 -11.21 10.19
C GLY A 268 -17.09 -10.36 9.05
N VAL A 269 -15.77 -10.32 8.86
CA VAL A 269 -15.12 -9.49 7.83
C VAL A 269 -15.61 -9.91 6.45
N THR A 270 -16.07 -8.92 5.66
CA THR A 270 -16.52 -9.12 4.28
C THR A 270 -15.50 -8.64 3.25
N PHE A 271 -14.64 -7.70 3.64
CA PHE A 271 -13.69 -7.05 2.75
C PHE A 271 -12.33 -6.86 3.42
N SER A 272 -11.26 -7.12 2.69
CA SER A 272 -9.89 -6.84 3.16
C SER A 272 -8.96 -6.48 2.01
N ALA A 273 -7.79 -5.92 2.33
CA ALA A 273 -6.75 -5.58 1.37
C ALA A 273 -5.35 -5.86 1.92
N ALA A 274 -4.54 -6.53 1.11
CA ALA A 274 -3.15 -6.83 1.45
C ALA A 274 -2.30 -7.09 0.19
N VAL A 275 -0.99 -7.21 0.42
CA VAL A 275 -0.03 -7.68 -0.60
C VAL A 275 -0.08 -9.20 -0.74
N PRO A 276 0.39 -9.79 -1.88
CA PRO A 276 0.31 -11.24 -2.12
C PRO A 276 0.90 -12.12 -1.01
N THR A 277 2.02 -11.72 -0.41
CA THR A 277 2.69 -12.50 0.64
C THR A 277 1.81 -12.75 1.88
N ILE A 278 0.97 -11.80 2.23
CA ILE A 278 0.00 -11.94 3.33
C ILE A 278 -1.08 -12.97 2.97
N TRP A 279 -1.60 -12.89 1.75
CA TRP A 279 -2.63 -13.82 1.28
C TRP A 279 -2.09 -15.24 1.14
N LEU A 280 -0.83 -15.41 0.71
CA LEU A 280 -0.16 -16.73 0.73
C LEU A 280 -0.12 -17.31 2.15
N GLY A 281 0.20 -16.50 3.16
CA GLY A 281 0.19 -16.93 4.56
C GLY A 281 -1.20 -17.35 5.05
N LEU A 282 -2.26 -16.65 4.65
CA LEU A 282 -3.63 -17.02 4.97
C LEU A 282 -4.04 -18.32 4.26
N LEU A 283 -3.77 -18.45 2.95
CA LEU A 283 -4.08 -19.65 2.16
C LEU A 283 -3.37 -20.88 2.71
N ASP A 284 -2.08 -20.79 3.03
CA ASP A 284 -1.32 -21.87 3.67
C ASP A 284 -1.93 -22.31 5.02
N TYR A 285 -2.34 -21.35 5.85
CA TYR A 285 -3.02 -21.65 7.11
C TYR A 285 -4.37 -22.36 6.88
N LEU A 286 -5.18 -21.85 5.93
CA LEU A 286 -6.48 -22.44 5.61
C LEU A 286 -6.34 -23.86 5.04
N GLU A 287 -5.33 -24.10 4.19
CA GLU A 287 -5.02 -25.43 3.65
C GLU A 287 -4.65 -26.42 4.76
N LYS A 288 -3.69 -26.04 5.62
CA LYS A 288 -3.18 -26.89 6.71
C LYS A 288 -4.21 -27.16 7.81
N SER A 289 -5.04 -26.19 8.12
CA SER A 289 -6.04 -26.28 9.20
C SER A 289 -7.37 -26.86 8.75
N GLY A 290 -7.68 -26.86 7.45
CA GLY A 290 -8.99 -27.19 6.90
C GLY A 290 -10.10 -26.19 7.23
N LYS A 291 -9.74 -25.02 7.77
CA LYS A 291 -10.69 -23.97 8.15
C LYS A 291 -11.23 -23.20 6.94
N LYS A 292 -12.29 -22.43 7.14
CA LYS A 292 -12.98 -21.63 6.12
C LYS A 292 -13.14 -20.18 6.57
N VAL A 293 -13.46 -19.30 5.63
CA VAL A 293 -13.69 -17.86 5.82
C VAL A 293 -15.05 -17.45 5.22
N PRO A 294 -16.18 -17.95 5.72
CA PRO A 294 -17.49 -17.87 5.05
C PRO A 294 -18.07 -16.44 4.95
N SER A 295 -17.60 -15.51 5.76
CA SER A 295 -18.00 -14.09 5.68
C SER A 295 -17.18 -13.29 4.69
N PHE A 296 -16.02 -13.81 4.26
CA PHE A 296 -15.06 -13.07 3.47
C PHE A 296 -15.43 -13.08 1.99
N GLU A 297 -16.00 -11.99 1.50
CA GLU A 297 -16.56 -11.90 0.14
C GLU A 297 -15.55 -11.40 -0.91
N ARG A 298 -14.71 -10.44 -0.53
CA ARG A 298 -13.82 -9.73 -1.46
C ARG A 298 -12.48 -9.41 -0.84
N CYS A 299 -11.42 -9.57 -1.63
CA CYS A 299 -10.09 -9.05 -1.25
C CYS A 299 -9.46 -8.22 -2.36
N VAL A 300 -8.76 -7.18 -1.97
CA VAL A 300 -7.86 -6.43 -2.85
C VAL A 300 -6.45 -6.99 -2.73
N ILE A 301 -5.84 -7.25 -3.87
CA ILE A 301 -4.44 -7.64 -3.97
C ILE A 301 -3.72 -6.58 -4.81
N GLY A 302 -2.67 -6.01 -4.26
CA GLY A 302 -1.87 -4.98 -4.93
C GLY A 302 -0.47 -4.87 -4.35
N GLY A 303 0.30 -3.89 -4.82
CA GLY A 303 1.68 -3.65 -4.38
C GLY A 303 2.73 -4.53 -5.08
N SER A 304 2.34 -5.67 -5.64
CA SER A 304 3.10 -6.50 -6.59
C SER A 304 2.15 -7.32 -7.46
N ALA A 305 2.67 -7.97 -8.50
CA ALA A 305 1.87 -8.81 -9.37
C ALA A 305 1.24 -9.97 -8.59
N THR A 306 -0.02 -10.28 -8.91
CA THR A 306 -0.78 -11.35 -8.26
C THR A 306 -0.67 -12.62 -9.09
N PRO A 307 -0.14 -13.73 -8.53
CA PRO A 307 -0.06 -14.99 -9.25
C PRO A 307 -1.44 -15.52 -9.66
N ARG A 308 -1.54 -16.06 -10.91
CA ARG A 308 -2.77 -16.68 -11.43
C ARG A 308 -3.33 -17.75 -10.48
N ALA A 309 -2.46 -18.60 -9.93
CA ALA A 309 -2.83 -19.65 -9.00
C ALA A 309 -3.52 -19.12 -7.72
N MET A 310 -3.05 -18.00 -7.19
CA MET A 310 -3.64 -17.36 -6.01
C MET A 310 -5.06 -16.86 -6.29
N ILE A 311 -5.28 -16.23 -7.45
CA ILE A 311 -6.63 -15.76 -7.84
C ILE A 311 -7.59 -16.93 -7.92
N LEU A 312 -7.19 -18.01 -8.61
CA LEU A 312 -8.00 -19.22 -8.77
C LEU A 312 -8.30 -19.87 -7.41
N GLU A 313 -7.31 -20.01 -6.54
CA GLU A 313 -7.52 -20.63 -5.22
C GLU A 313 -8.49 -19.82 -4.35
N MET A 314 -8.33 -18.49 -4.30
CA MET A 314 -9.23 -17.62 -3.56
C MET A 314 -10.68 -17.73 -4.06
N GLU A 315 -10.88 -17.68 -5.39
CA GLU A 315 -12.21 -17.69 -6.00
C GLU A 315 -12.86 -19.07 -5.99
N GLU A 316 -12.16 -20.13 -6.39
CA GLU A 316 -12.75 -21.46 -6.59
C GLU A 316 -12.86 -22.26 -5.28
N LYS A 317 -11.91 -22.10 -4.37
CA LYS A 317 -11.86 -22.91 -3.12
C LYS A 317 -12.50 -22.20 -1.93
N TYR A 318 -12.41 -20.86 -1.89
CA TYR A 318 -12.87 -20.07 -0.75
C TYR A 318 -14.02 -19.11 -1.08
N ASP A 319 -14.44 -18.99 -2.34
CA ASP A 319 -15.52 -18.09 -2.81
C ASP A 319 -15.23 -16.61 -2.51
N VAL A 320 -13.96 -16.22 -2.56
CA VAL A 320 -13.49 -14.85 -2.30
C VAL A 320 -13.16 -14.17 -3.62
N ASN A 321 -13.91 -13.14 -4.00
CA ASN A 321 -13.64 -12.39 -5.22
C ASN A 321 -12.37 -11.55 -5.09
N VAL A 322 -11.40 -11.76 -6.00
CA VAL A 322 -10.13 -11.03 -6.00
C VAL A 322 -10.25 -9.77 -6.83
N ILE A 323 -9.92 -8.62 -6.27
CA ILE A 323 -9.77 -7.35 -6.97
C ILE A 323 -8.28 -7.08 -7.12
N HIS A 324 -7.70 -7.36 -8.30
CA HIS A 324 -6.33 -6.96 -8.56
C HIS A 324 -6.28 -5.46 -8.79
N ALA A 325 -5.41 -4.74 -8.08
CA ALA A 325 -5.33 -3.30 -8.11
C ALA A 325 -3.87 -2.83 -8.25
N TRP A 326 -3.70 -1.65 -8.85
CA TRP A 326 -2.42 -0.97 -8.92
C TRP A 326 -2.54 0.44 -8.38
N GLY A 327 -1.47 0.88 -7.76
CA GLY A 327 -1.32 2.22 -7.23
C GLY A 327 0.03 2.42 -6.57
N MET A 328 0.30 3.63 -6.13
CA MET A 328 1.57 4.01 -5.52
C MET A 328 1.39 5.17 -4.54
N THR A 329 2.42 5.41 -3.72
CA THR A 329 2.40 6.47 -2.70
C THR A 329 2.01 7.82 -3.30
N GLU A 330 2.49 8.12 -4.49
CA GLU A 330 2.25 9.35 -5.24
C GLU A 330 0.82 9.49 -5.79
N MET A 331 -0.03 8.46 -5.59
CA MET A 331 -1.41 8.41 -6.09
C MET A 331 -2.46 8.12 -5.01
N SER A 332 -2.15 8.20 -3.73
CA SER A 332 -3.05 8.15 -2.55
C SER A 332 -3.72 6.81 -2.15
N PRO A 333 -3.48 5.58 -2.66
CA PRO A 333 -2.64 5.18 -3.78
C PRO A 333 -3.39 4.81 -5.07
N LEU A 334 -4.74 4.71 -5.10
CA LEU A 334 -5.54 3.97 -6.08
C LEU A 334 -5.39 4.56 -7.49
N GLY A 335 -4.82 3.78 -8.41
CA GLY A 335 -4.75 4.07 -9.83
C GLY A 335 -5.75 3.24 -10.64
N THR A 336 -5.71 1.92 -10.49
CA THR A 336 -6.57 0.97 -11.22
C THR A 336 -7.20 -0.08 -10.32
N ALA A 337 -8.32 -0.65 -10.77
CA ALA A 337 -8.92 -1.85 -10.19
C ALA A 337 -9.49 -2.74 -11.31
N ASN A 338 -9.40 -4.07 -11.11
CA ASN A 338 -9.81 -5.04 -12.10
C ASN A 338 -11.26 -5.48 -11.89
N TRP A 339 -12.17 -4.85 -12.61
CA TRP A 339 -13.56 -5.25 -12.71
C TRP A 339 -13.95 -5.49 -14.19
N PRO A 340 -14.84 -6.46 -14.48
CA PRO A 340 -15.33 -6.67 -15.86
C PRO A 340 -16.15 -5.46 -16.33
N LYS A 341 -16.10 -5.20 -17.64
CA LYS A 341 -16.99 -4.25 -18.31
C LYS A 341 -18.30 -4.93 -18.69
N ASN A 342 -19.32 -4.12 -18.98
CA ASN A 342 -20.53 -4.63 -19.58
C ASN A 342 -20.21 -5.35 -20.90
N GLY A 343 -20.80 -6.53 -21.11
CA GLY A 343 -20.55 -7.37 -22.29
C GLY A 343 -19.42 -8.40 -22.13
N MET A 344 -18.71 -8.43 -21.00
CA MET A 344 -17.66 -9.44 -20.72
C MET A 344 -18.19 -10.69 -20.01
N GLY A 345 -19.52 -10.85 -19.89
CA GLY A 345 -20.12 -12.05 -19.26
C GLY A 345 -20.00 -13.34 -20.04
N ASP A 346 -19.66 -13.27 -21.34
CA ASP A 346 -19.48 -14.41 -22.23
C ASP A 346 -18.00 -14.83 -22.41
N GLU A 347 -17.08 -14.29 -21.58
CA GLU A 347 -15.68 -14.69 -21.56
C GLU A 347 -15.54 -16.18 -21.25
N THR A 348 -14.63 -16.86 -21.97
CA THR A 348 -14.18 -18.20 -21.56
C THR A 348 -13.40 -18.10 -20.23
N ASP A 349 -13.25 -19.22 -19.51
CA ASP A 349 -12.49 -19.23 -18.26
C ASP A 349 -11.04 -18.73 -18.45
N ASP A 350 -10.40 -19.08 -19.57
CA ASP A 350 -9.05 -18.58 -19.88
C ASP A 350 -9.05 -17.06 -20.12
N GLN A 351 -9.99 -16.53 -20.92
CA GLN A 351 -10.11 -15.09 -21.15
C GLN A 351 -10.38 -14.33 -19.85
N ARG A 352 -11.28 -14.88 -19.02
CA ARG A 352 -11.59 -14.30 -17.70
C ARG A 352 -10.36 -14.22 -16.81
N ILE A 353 -9.58 -15.30 -16.68
CA ILE A 353 -8.41 -15.30 -15.82
C ILE A 353 -7.26 -14.46 -16.40
N ASP A 354 -7.07 -14.43 -17.72
CA ASP A 354 -6.08 -13.57 -18.38
C ASP A 354 -6.38 -12.08 -18.16
N ARG A 355 -7.65 -11.69 -18.12
CA ARG A 355 -8.05 -10.35 -17.70
C ARG A 355 -7.79 -10.12 -16.20
N ARG A 356 -8.09 -11.12 -15.32
CA ARG A 356 -7.97 -11.01 -13.87
C ARG A 356 -6.54 -10.80 -13.37
N VAL A 357 -5.54 -11.31 -14.10
CA VAL A 357 -4.12 -11.09 -13.76
C VAL A 357 -3.62 -9.69 -14.10
N LYS A 358 -4.34 -8.91 -14.92
CA LYS A 358 -4.03 -7.50 -15.16
C LYS A 358 -4.43 -6.65 -13.96
N GLN A 359 -3.77 -5.50 -13.75
CA GLN A 359 -4.07 -4.61 -12.62
C GLN A 359 -5.34 -3.77 -12.82
N GLY A 360 -5.99 -3.92 -13.98
CA GLY A 360 -7.30 -3.35 -14.22
C GLY A 360 -7.30 -2.00 -14.93
N ARG A 361 -8.43 -1.30 -14.84
CA ARG A 361 -8.67 -0.02 -15.53
C ARG A 361 -8.54 1.15 -14.58
N PRO A 362 -8.13 2.34 -15.08
CA PRO A 362 -8.11 3.55 -14.28
C PRO A 362 -9.52 3.89 -13.75
N CYS A 363 -9.56 4.36 -12.51
CA CYS A 363 -10.79 4.92 -11.94
C CYS A 363 -11.05 6.32 -12.50
N TYR A 364 -12.33 6.75 -12.47
CA TYR A 364 -12.65 8.15 -12.80
C TYR A 364 -11.89 9.10 -11.88
N GLY A 365 -11.15 10.00 -12.47
CA GLY A 365 -10.27 10.94 -11.76
C GLY A 365 -8.79 10.65 -11.89
N VAL A 366 -8.42 9.55 -12.58
CA VAL A 366 -7.06 9.22 -12.98
C VAL A 366 -7.02 8.99 -14.50
N ASP A 367 -6.15 9.72 -15.18
CA ASP A 367 -5.78 9.49 -16.58
C ASP A 367 -4.46 8.73 -16.64
N MET A 368 -4.31 7.84 -17.61
CA MET A 368 -3.08 7.07 -17.86
C MET A 368 -2.72 7.08 -19.33
N LYS A 369 -1.43 6.98 -19.64
CA LYS A 369 -0.89 6.71 -20.97
C LYS A 369 0.41 5.93 -20.85
N ILE A 370 0.77 5.22 -21.91
CA ILE A 370 2.09 4.62 -22.09
C ILE A 370 2.86 5.39 -23.15
N VAL A 371 4.17 5.60 -22.93
CA VAL A 371 5.03 6.39 -23.83
C VAL A 371 6.33 5.65 -24.14
N ASN A 372 6.91 5.96 -25.30
CA ASN A 372 8.25 5.51 -25.67
C ASN A 372 9.35 6.42 -25.09
N ASP A 373 10.62 6.09 -25.35
CA ASP A 373 11.79 6.88 -24.89
C ASP A 373 11.82 8.34 -25.42
N ALA A 374 11.03 8.66 -26.47
CA ALA A 374 10.88 10.01 -27.00
C ALA A 374 9.67 10.76 -26.42
N ASP A 375 9.01 10.17 -25.39
CA ASP A 375 7.79 10.70 -24.75
C ASP A 375 6.57 10.76 -25.68
N GLU A 376 6.56 9.97 -26.75
CA GLU A 376 5.43 9.84 -27.66
C GLU A 376 4.48 8.76 -27.17
N SER A 377 3.16 9.03 -27.20
CA SER A 377 2.15 8.06 -26.78
C SER A 377 2.14 6.82 -27.68
N LEU A 378 2.11 5.65 -27.06
CA LEU A 378 2.01 4.36 -27.73
C LEU A 378 0.55 3.91 -27.88
N PRO A 379 0.24 2.99 -28.81
CA PRO A 379 -1.12 2.46 -28.98
C PRO A 379 -1.54 1.62 -27.76
N GLU A 380 -2.84 1.67 -27.44
CA GLU A 380 -3.47 0.85 -26.39
C GLU A 380 -4.04 -0.41 -27.02
N ASP A 381 -3.16 -1.33 -27.45
CA ASP A 381 -3.49 -2.58 -28.17
C ASP A 381 -3.20 -3.85 -27.35
N GLY A 382 -2.63 -3.69 -26.14
CA GLY A 382 -2.23 -4.78 -25.27
C GLY A 382 -0.88 -5.41 -25.61
N GLU A 383 -0.27 -5.00 -26.73
CA GLU A 383 1.03 -5.51 -27.23
C GLU A 383 2.13 -4.46 -27.02
N ALA A 384 1.87 -3.21 -27.37
CA ALA A 384 2.79 -2.10 -27.14
C ALA A 384 2.97 -1.87 -25.65
N PHE A 385 4.21 -1.83 -25.19
CA PHE A 385 4.53 -1.52 -23.81
C PHE A 385 5.52 -0.34 -23.73
N GLY A 386 5.36 0.47 -22.71
CA GLY A 386 6.13 1.69 -22.55
C GLY A 386 6.07 2.20 -21.11
N GLU A 387 6.77 3.30 -20.85
CA GLU A 387 6.71 3.95 -19.55
C GLU A 387 5.29 4.43 -19.25
N LEU A 388 4.77 4.02 -18.09
CA LEU A 388 3.45 4.41 -17.62
C LEU A 388 3.52 5.82 -17.02
N LYS A 389 2.68 6.71 -17.54
CA LYS A 389 2.46 8.05 -16.97
C LYS A 389 1.03 8.17 -16.46
N ALA A 390 0.86 8.89 -15.36
CA ALA A 390 -0.43 9.13 -14.75
C ALA A 390 -0.63 10.60 -14.38
N ARG A 391 -1.89 11.06 -14.35
CA ARG A 391 -2.29 12.34 -13.75
C ARG A 391 -3.71 12.21 -13.20
N GLY A 392 -4.08 13.04 -12.23
CA GLY A 392 -5.44 12.96 -11.70
C GLY A 392 -5.65 13.74 -10.41
N PHE A 393 -6.88 13.64 -9.86
CA PHE A 393 -7.33 14.45 -8.72
C PHE A 393 -6.58 14.16 -7.42
N TRP A 394 -5.96 13.00 -7.29
CA TRP A 394 -5.18 12.55 -6.14
C TRP A 394 -3.80 12.00 -6.52
N VAL A 395 -3.33 12.31 -7.72
CA VAL A 395 -1.92 12.14 -8.12
C VAL A 395 -1.15 13.36 -7.62
N CYS A 396 0.04 13.15 -7.03
CA CYS A 396 0.86 14.26 -6.55
C CYS A 396 1.29 15.18 -7.70
N SER A 397 1.34 16.47 -7.44
CA SER A 397 1.85 17.47 -8.41
C SER A 397 3.33 17.74 -8.23
N ASP A 398 3.91 17.35 -7.10
CA ASP A 398 5.33 17.48 -6.78
C ASP A 398 5.62 16.67 -5.51
N TYR A 399 6.89 16.40 -5.25
CA TYR A 399 7.35 15.90 -3.95
C TYR A 399 7.54 17.04 -2.96
N TYR A 400 7.44 16.72 -1.68
CA TYR A 400 7.69 17.67 -0.60
C TYR A 400 9.05 18.35 -0.80
N ARG A 401 9.10 19.69 -0.70
CA ARG A 401 10.27 20.53 -0.95
C ARG A 401 10.80 20.54 -2.40
N GLY A 402 10.01 20.08 -3.37
CA GLY A 402 10.41 20.09 -4.77
C GLY A 402 11.55 19.12 -5.09
N GLU A 403 11.63 18.01 -4.38
CA GLU A 403 12.69 17.01 -4.58
C GLU A 403 12.35 16.04 -5.70
N GLY A 404 12.91 16.25 -6.86
CA GLY A 404 12.90 15.32 -7.99
C GLY A 404 12.11 15.81 -9.19
N GLU A 405 12.57 15.42 -10.36
CA GLU A 405 11.90 15.67 -11.65
C GLU A 405 11.05 14.41 -11.97
N SER A 406 9.77 14.46 -11.65
CA SER A 406 8.85 13.33 -11.89
C SER A 406 7.67 13.70 -12.77
N HIS A 407 7.56 14.97 -13.19
CA HIS A 407 6.48 15.46 -14.04
C HIS A 407 7.04 16.03 -15.35
N ASP A 408 6.33 15.76 -16.45
CA ASP A 408 6.61 16.41 -17.72
C ASP A 408 5.95 17.81 -17.80
N ALA A 409 6.21 18.51 -18.91
CA ALA A 409 5.71 19.88 -19.13
C ALA A 409 4.16 19.95 -19.16
N ASP A 410 3.48 18.84 -19.45
CA ASP A 410 2.02 18.74 -19.51
C ASP A 410 1.40 18.24 -18.19
N GLY A 411 2.22 18.08 -17.13
CA GLY A 411 1.82 17.69 -15.79
C GLY A 411 1.55 16.18 -15.63
N TRP A 412 2.09 15.33 -16.51
CA TRP A 412 2.04 13.88 -16.32
C TRP A 412 3.16 13.43 -15.39
N PHE A 413 2.76 12.64 -14.40
CA PHE A 413 3.66 12.01 -13.45
C PHE A 413 4.25 10.73 -14.05
N ALA A 414 5.58 10.59 -14.06
CA ALA A 414 6.29 9.40 -14.49
C ALA A 414 6.29 8.38 -13.34
N THR A 415 5.55 7.27 -13.49
CA THR A 415 5.36 6.29 -12.41
C THR A 415 6.59 5.42 -12.15
N GLY A 416 7.48 5.32 -13.14
CA GLY A 416 8.61 4.41 -13.13
C GLY A 416 8.22 2.93 -13.34
N ASP A 417 6.97 2.66 -13.73
CA ASP A 417 6.50 1.36 -14.19
C ASP A 417 6.47 1.31 -15.72
N VAL A 418 6.76 0.15 -16.29
CA VAL A 418 6.55 -0.17 -17.70
C VAL A 418 5.30 -1.03 -17.81
N SER A 419 4.38 -0.67 -18.71
CA SER A 419 3.07 -1.30 -18.78
C SER A 419 2.58 -1.44 -20.22
N THR A 420 1.65 -2.36 -20.43
CA THR A 420 0.75 -2.37 -21.57
C THR A 420 -0.61 -1.82 -21.16
N ILE A 421 -1.37 -1.30 -22.12
CA ILE A 421 -2.80 -0.98 -21.95
C ILE A 421 -3.52 -1.60 -23.15
N ASP A 422 -4.55 -2.38 -22.93
CA ASP A 422 -5.32 -2.98 -24.03
C ASP A 422 -6.46 -2.07 -24.50
N SER A 423 -7.11 -2.45 -25.60
CA SER A 423 -8.21 -1.70 -26.20
C SER A 423 -9.45 -1.55 -25.30
N ASP A 424 -9.55 -2.35 -24.26
CA ASP A 424 -10.58 -2.27 -23.22
C ASP A 424 -10.16 -1.39 -22.03
N GLY A 425 -8.92 -0.89 -22.05
CA GLY A 425 -8.33 -0.01 -21.04
C GLY A 425 -7.73 -0.76 -19.84
N TYR A 426 -7.58 -2.09 -19.90
CA TYR A 426 -6.92 -2.84 -18.82
C TYR A 426 -5.41 -2.69 -18.94
N MET A 427 -4.83 -2.12 -17.90
CA MET A 427 -3.40 -1.95 -17.74
C MET A 427 -2.79 -3.21 -17.13
N GLN A 428 -1.62 -3.58 -17.62
CA GLN A 428 -0.77 -4.62 -17.06
C GLN A 428 0.65 -4.10 -16.90
N VAL A 429 1.13 -4.07 -15.66
CA VAL A 429 2.53 -3.78 -15.36
C VAL A 429 3.36 -4.97 -15.86
N THR A 430 4.27 -4.70 -16.77
CA THR A 430 5.21 -5.69 -17.32
C THR A 430 6.53 -5.69 -16.58
N ASP A 431 6.96 -4.51 -16.09
CA ASP A 431 8.15 -4.35 -15.27
C ASP A 431 8.24 -2.96 -14.61
N ARG A 432 9.34 -2.75 -13.87
CA ARG A 432 9.85 -1.43 -13.50
C ARG A 432 10.80 -0.92 -14.59
N SER A 433 10.81 0.37 -14.90
CA SER A 433 11.68 0.97 -15.92
C SER A 433 13.18 0.65 -15.72
N LYS A 434 13.59 0.41 -14.48
CA LYS A 434 14.96 0.03 -14.09
C LYS A 434 15.20 -1.47 -13.93
N ASP A 435 14.14 -2.29 -13.97
CA ASP A 435 14.22 -3.74 -13.81
C ASP A 435 13.98 -4.48 -15.14
N VAL A 436 13.38 -3.78 -16.13
CA VAL A 436 13.23 -4.31 -17.48
C VAL A 436 14.58 -4.67 -18.07
N ILE A 437 14.67 -5.86 -18.66
CA ILE A 437 15.93 -6.40 -19.20
C ILE A 437 16.07 -5.96 -20.65
N LYS A 438 17.09 -5.17 -20.95
CA LYS A 438 17.33 -4.61 -22.29
C LYS A 438 18.21 -5.58 -23.08
N SER A 439 17.62 -6.41 -23.92
CA SER A 439 18.30 -7.49 -24.64
C SER A 439 18.30 -7.25 -26.14
N GLY A 440 19.44 -6.85 -26.70
CA GLY A 440 19.62 -6.68 -28.15
C GLY A 440 18.73 -5.61 -28.79
N GLY A 441 18.38 -4.58 -28.04
CA GLY A 441 17.47 -3.50 -28.47
C GLY A 441 15.99 -3.77 -28.23
N GLU A 442 15.65 -4.94 -27.69
CA GLU A 442 14.31 -5.35 -27.29
C GLU A 442 14.22 -5.42 -25.75
N TRP A 443 13.03 -5.33 -25.21
CA TRP A 443 12.79 -5.37 -23.78
C TRP A 443 12.17 -6.70 -23.37
N ILE A 444 12.67 -7.29 -22.27
CA ILE A 444 12.13 -8.50 -21.66
C ILE A 444 11.56 -8.13 -20.28
N GLY A 445 10.28 -8.39 -20.07
CA GLY A 445 9.62 -8.19 -18.80
C GLY A 445 10.01 -9.26 -17.79
N SER A 446 10.59 -8.86 -16.68
CA SER A 446 11.04 -9.79 -15.65
C SER A 446 9.87 -10.39 -14.87
N ILE A 447 8.79 -9.63 -14.65
CA ILE A 447 7.62 -10.06 -13.87
C ILE A 447 6.90 -11.26 -14.51
N GLU A 448 6.78 -11.31 -15.83
CA GLU A 448 6.16 -12.45 -16.52
C GLU A 448 6.98 -13.72 -16.32
N LEU A 449 8.30 -13.60 -16.42
CA LEU A 449 9.19 -14.73 -16.19
C LEU A 449 9.12 -15.22 -14.74
N GLU A 450 9.05 -14.33 -13.77
CA GLU A 450 8.87 -14.66 -12.35
C GLU A 450 7.57 -15.41 -12.08
N ASN A 451 6.46 -14.91 -12.63
CA ASN A 451 5.14 -15.53 -12.47
C ASN A 451 5.09 -16.95 -13.05
N ILE A 452 5.76 -17.17 -14.18
CA ILE A 452 5.88 -18.51 -14.77
C ILE A 452 6.68 -19.42 -13.84
N ALA A 453 7.83 -18.97 -13.33
CA ALA A 453 8.66 -19.76 -12.43
C ALA A 453 7.94 -20.16 -11.15
N VAL A 454 7.25 -19.22 -10.51
CA VAL A 454 6.44 -19.46 -9.28
C VAL A 454 5.29 -20.43 -9.53
N GLY A 455 4.79 -20.52 -10.77
CA GLY A 455 3.80 -21.54 -11.17
C GLY A 455 4.35 -22.97 -11.21
N HIS A 456 5.65 -23.20 -11.06
CA HIS A 456 6.24 -24.53 -11.00
C HIS A 456 6.16 -25.12 -9.59
N PRO A 457 5.68 -26.37 -9.38
CA PRO A 457 5.46 -26.96 -8.03
C PRO A 457 6.72 -27.00 -7.13
N GLY A 458 7.91 -26.99 -7.72
CA GLY A 458 9.19 -27.03 -7.02
C GLY A 458 9.72 -25.67 -6.57
N VAL A 459 9.04 -24.55 -6.90
CA VAL A 459 9.48 -23.18 -6.66
C VAL A 459 8.67 -22.56 -5.54
N PHE A 460 9.33 -22.06 -4.51
CA PHE A 460 8.71 -21.27 -3.45
C PHE A 460 8.60 -19.80 -3.86
N GLU A 461 9.71 -19.25 -4.35
CA GLU A 461 9.79 -17.86 -4.76
C GLU A 461 10.82 -17.70 -5.88
N ALA A 462 10.61 -16.73 -6.77
CA ALA A 462 11.49 -16.46 -7.89
C ALA A 462 11.63 -14.96 -8.17
N ALA A 463 12.82 -14.58 -8.63
CA ALA A 463 13.16 -13.27 -9.17
C ALA A 463 13.89 -13.42 -10.49
N VAL A 464 13.72 -12.45 -11.40
CA VAL A 464 14.50 -12.39 -12.64
C VAL A 464 15.21 -11.06 -12.72
N VAL A 465 16.51 -11.10 -12.99
CA VAL A 465 17.36 -9.91 -13.14
C VAL A 465 18.13 -9.95 -14.46
N GLY A 466 18.38 -8.77 -15.02
CA GLY A 466 19.27 -8.62 -16.15
C GLY A 466 20.73 -8.80 -15.72
N VAL A 467 21.46 -9.65 -16.43
CA VAL A 467 22.91 -9.82 -16.28
C VAL A 467 23.59 -9.44 -17.58
N THR A 468 24.71 -8.71 -17.46
CA THR A 468 25.48 -8.23 -18.63
C THR A 468 25.87 -9.38 -19.55
N HIS A 469 25.62 -9.21 -20.85
CA HIS A 469 25.93 -10.16 -21.89
C HIS A 469 26.68 -9.49 -23.06
N PRO A 470 27.83 -10.02 -23.51
CA PRO A 470 28.74 -9.35 -24.47
C PRO A 470 28.11 -9.07 -25.84
N LYS A 471 27.05 -9.80 -26.22
CA LYS A 471 26.38 -9.66 -27.51
C LYS A 471 25.02 -8.97 -27.43
N TRP A 472 24.31 -9.10 -26.30
CA TRP A 472 22.92 -8.73 -26.17
C TRP A 472 22.67 -7.60 -25.17
N ASP A 473 23.69 -6.93 -24.66
CA ASP A 473 23.70 -5.99 -23.55
C ASP A 473 23.34 -6.69 -22.22
N GLU A 474 22.11 -7.19 -22.10
CA GLU A 474 21.65 -7.96 -20.95
C GLU A 474 20.92 -9.23 -21.39
N ARG A 475 20.96 -10.24 -20.49
CA ARG A 475 20.15 -11.45 -20.60
C ARG A 475 19.54 -11.81 -19.26
N PRO A 476 18.33 -12.45 -19.26
CA PRO A 476 17.67 -12.81 -18.01
C PRO A 476 18.41 -13.93 -17.26
N LEU A 477 18.63 -13.71 -15.96
CA LEU A 477 19.02 -14.73 -14.98
C LEU A 477 17.83 -14.96 -14.04
N LEU A 478 17.35 -16.21 -13.97
CA LEU A 478 16.32 -16.62 -13.02
C LEU A 478 16.96 -16.97 -11.66
N VAL A 479 16.54 -16.31 -10.59
CA VAL A 479 16.99 -16.57 -9.22
C VAL A 479 15.84 -17.21 -8.44
N VAL A 480 16.06 -18.40 -7.86
CA VAL A 480 14.99 -19.25 -7.32
C VAL A 480 15.26 -19.68 -5.88
N VAL A 481 14.24 -19.56 -5.04
CA VAL A 481 14.11 -20.27 -3.78
C VAL A 481 13.24 -21.50 -4.00
N ARG A 482 13.75 -22.67 -3.64
CA ARG A 482 13.02 -23.94 -3.79
C ARG A 482 11.98 -24.13 -2.68
N ASN A 483 10.90 -24.83 -2.99
CA ASN A 483 10.03 -25.39 -1.96
C ASN A 483 10.80 -26.39 -1.09
N GLU A 484 10.43 -26.51 0.19
CA GLU A 484 11.05 -27.45 1.12
C GLU A 484 10.95 -28.90 0.58
N GLY A 485 12.11 -29.55 0.50
CA GLY A 485 12.22 -30.90 -0.07
C GLY A 485 12.17 -31.00 -1.59
N SER A 486 12.13 -29.88 -2.32
CA SER A 486 12.16 -29.89 -3.77
C SER A 486 13.57 -30.08 -4.33
N GLU A 487 13.71 -30.98 -5.31
CA GLU A 487 14.96 -31.24 -6.06
C GLU A 487 14.90 -30.67 -7.49
N VAL A 488 14.01 -29.68 -7.74
CA VAL A 488 13.87 -29.06 -9.06
C VAL A 488 15.23 -28.57 -9.57
N THR A 489 15.55 -28.94 -10.82
CA THR A 489 16.83 -28.62 -11.47
C THR A 489 16.71 -27.36 -12.34
N ARG A 490 17.87 -26.84 -12.74
CA ARG A 490 17.97 -25.76 -13.74
C ARG A 490 17.27 -26.13 -15.04
N GLU A 491 17.51 -27.34 -15.52
CA GLU A 491 16.99 -27.88 -16.77
C GLU A 491 15.45 -27.99 -16.72
N ASP A 492 14.88 -28.42 -15.60
CA ASP A 492 13.44 -28.51 -15.40
C ASP A 492 12.79 -27.14 -15.50
N LEU A 493 13.38 -26.12 -14.85
CA LEU A 493 12.86 -24.75 -14.86
C LEU A 493 12.96 -24.10 -16.25
N LEU A 494 14.11 -24.24 -16.93
CA LEU A 494 14.25 -23.70 -18.29
C LEU A 494 13.27 -24.37 -19.28
N ALA A 495 13.08 -25.67 -19.19
CA ALA A 495 12.09 -26.41 -20.00
C ALA A 495 10.65 -25.97 -19.67
N TYR A 496 10.38 -25.56 -18.44
CA TYR A 496 9.05 -25.12 -18.03
C TYR A 496 8.59 -23.81 -18.72
N TYR A 497 9.52 -23.01 -19.23
CA TYR A 497 9.23 -21.81 -20.03
C TYR A 497 8.89 -22.14 -21.50
N GLU A 498 9.21 -23.33 -22.00
CA GLU A 498 8.98 -23.68 -23.41
C GLU A 498 7.48 -23.59 -23.76
N GLY A 499 7.18 -22.84 -24.82
CA GLY A 499 5.82 -22.61 -25.29
C GLY A 499 4.98 -21.63 -24.46
N LYS A 500 5.53 -21.09 -23.36
CA LYS A 500 4.84 -20.09 -22.52
C LYS A 500 5.32 -18.67 -22.82
N VAL A 501 6.55 -18.52 -23.29
CA VAL A 501 7.13 -17.24 -23.74
C VAL A 501 7.88 -17.40 -25.05
N ALA A 502 8.22 -16.28 -25.68
CA ALA A 502 9.11 -16.29 -26.84
C ALA A 502 10.46 -16.91 -26.46
N LYS A 503 11.06 -17.71 -27.36
CA LYS A 503 12.30 -18.44 -27.07
C LYS A 503 13.44 -17.56 -26.59
N TRP A 504 13.52 -16.33 -27.09
CA TRP A 504 14.54 -15.37 -26.72
C TRP A 504 14.30 -14.68 -25.36
N TRP A 505 13.12 -14.87 -24.74
CA TRP A 505 12.78 -14.44 -23.39
C TRP A 505 13.22 -15.43 -22.32
N ILE A 506 13.35 -16.71 -22.69
CA ILE A 506 13.74 -17.77 -21.74
C ILE A 506 15.04 -17.37 -21.05
N PRO A 507 15.10 -17.45 -19.71
CA PRO A 507 16.31 -17.16 -18.96
C PRO A 507 17.51 -17.97 -19.46
N ASP A 508 18.67 -17.33 -19.53
CA ASP A 508 19.91 -17.98 -19.99
C ASP A 508 20.47 -18.93 -18.93
N ASP A 509 20.12 -18.68 -17.66
CA ASP A 509 20.56 -19.53 -16.55
C ASP A 509 19.61 -19.43 -15.34
N VAL A 510 19.82 -20.35 -14.35
CA VAL A 510 19.08 -20.40 -13.08
C VAL A 510 20.06 -20.44 -11.92
N ALA A 511 19.95 -19.50 -11.01
CA ALA A 511 20.67 -19.48 -9.74
C ALA A 511 19.74 -19.87 -8.58
N PHE A 512 20.15 -20.85 -7.76
CA PHE A 512 19.40 -21.22 -6.56
C PHE A 512 19.95 -20.50 -5.34
N VAL A 513 19.07 -19.96 -4.51
CA VAL A 513 19.40 -19.24 -3.27
C VAL A 513 18.54 -19.73 -2.12
N ASP A 514 18.96 -19.49 -0.88
CA ASP A 514 18.20 -19.87 0.31
C ASP A 514 17.04 -18.88 0.57
N GLU A 515 17.24 -17.60 0.24
CA GLU A 515 16.24 -16.53 0.40
C GLU A 515 16.43 -15.42 -0.65
N LEU A 516 15.34 -14.72 -0.98
CA LEU A 516 15.35 -13.50 -1.79
C LEU A 516 15.29 -12.25 -0.89
N PRO A 517 15.98 -11.15 -1.29
CA PRO A 517 15.91 -9.91 -0.53
C PRO A 517 14.55 -9.21 -0.72
N HIS A 518 14.00 -8.67 0.38
CA HIS A 518 12.74 -7.95 0.39
C HIS A 518 12.87 -6.57 1.03
N THR A 519 12.04 -5.64 0.56
CA THR A 519 11.88 -4.34 1.20
C THR A 519 11.16 -4.48 2.54
N ALA A 520 11.20 -3.44 3.36
CA ALA A 520 10.44 -3.35 4.61
C ALA A 520 8.91 -3.53 4.44
N THR A 521 8.39 -3.40 3.22
CA THR A 521 6.97 -3.60 2.88
C THR A 521 6.69 -4.98 2.26
N GLY A 522 7.70 -5.88 2.21
CA GLY A 522 7.56 -7.23 1.66
C GLY A 522 7.64 -7.32 0.14
N LYS A 523 8.08 -6.26 -0.54
CA LYS A 523 8.34 -6.28 -1.99
C LYS A 523 9.75 -6.79 -2.27
N LEU A 524 9.89 -7.56 -3.34
CA LEU A 524 11.18 -8.04 -3.82
C LEU A 524 12.15 -6.88 -4.09
N LEU A 525 13.38 -6.96 -3.59
CA LEU A 525 14.42 -5.95 -3.74
C LEU A 525 15.42 -6.36 -4.82
N LYS A 526 15.02 -6.21 -6.10
CA LYS A 526 15.85 -6.63 -7.26
C LYS A 526 17.18 -5.90 -7.37
N MET A 527 17.30 -4.70 -6.79
CA MET A 527 18.57 -3.96 -6.80
C MET A 527 19.69 -4.77 -6.12
N ASP A 528 19.42 -5.34 -4.94
CA ASP A 528 20.38 -6.16 -4.22
C ASP A 528 20.76 -7.44 -5.00
N LEU A 529 19.80 -8.01 -5.73
CA LEU A 529 20.06 -9.14 -6.60
C LEU A 529 20.93 -8.75 -7.80
N ARG A 530 20.66 -7.62 -8.45
CA ARG A 530 21.53 -7.12 -9.53
C ARG A 530 22.95 -6.88 -9.05
N ASP A 531 23.13 -6.27 -7.88
CA ASP A 531 24.44 -6.05 -7.29
C ASP A 531 25.15 -7.38 -6.95
N ARG A 532 24.41 -8.33 -6.38
CA ARG A 532 24.91 -9.68 -6.03
C ARG A 532 25.35 -10.48 -7.26
N PHE A 533 24.64 -10.35 -8.37
CA PHE A 533 24.87 -11.09 -9.61
C PHE A 533 25.54 -10.25 -10.72
N ALA A 534 26.05 -9.04 -10.42
CA ALA A 534 26.67 -8.14 -11.40
C ALA A 534 27.81 -8.80 -12.21
N ASP A 535 28.62 -9.65 -11.56
CA ASP A 535 29.73 -10.39 -12.17
C ASP A 535 29.39 -11.83 -12.59
N TYR A 536 28.09 -12.19 -12.59
CA TYR A 536 27.64 -13.53 -12.96
C TYR A 536 27.98 -13.84 -14.41
N LYS A 537 28.52 -15.04 -14.66
CA LYS A 537 28.87 -15.48 -16.01
C LYS A 537 27.79 -16.41 -16.56
N LEU A 538 27.03 -15.89 -17.49
CA LEU A 538 26.02 -16.68 -18.19
C LEU A 538 26.66 -17.75 -19.06
N PRO A 539 26.07 -18.96 -19.15
CA PRO A 539 26.59 -20.02 -20.03
C PRO A 539 26.60 -19.66 -21.53
N THR A 540 25.82 -18.64 -21.89
CA THR A 540 25.65 -18.15 -23.27
C THR A 540 26.56 -16.97 -23.62
N ALA A 541 27.31 -16.42 -22.66
CA ALA A 541 28.18 -15.26 -22.81
C ALA A 541 29.54 -15.56 -23.46
#